data_615c8bc72b68a43cbd2a717e2d93348a
#
_entry.id   615c8bc72b68a43cbd2a717e2d93348a
#
_cell.length_a   1.000
_cell.length_b   1.000
_cell.length_c   1.000
_cell.angle_alpha   90.00
_cell.angle_beta   90.00
_cell.angle_gamma   90.00
#
_symmetry.space_group_name_H-M   'P 1'
#
loop_
_entity.id
_entity.type
_entity.pdbx_description
1 polymer ?
#
loop_
_entity_poly.entity_id
_entity_poly.type
_entity_poly.pdbx_seq_one_letter_code
_entity_poly.pdbx_strand_id
1 'polypeptide(L)'
;MAGCSVVVLMLIFAALAAVVVPVVVLYVAYAYIFESLFCARQCRRPILGWIPVWNQYLLGRAAGMKQLGIALVVNYLAILICAVQWGWMLHLGEPGSVWWMVAFAAMATVLKLVIARKIYRQARPDSWKKFHLAGVLTLGIAQPALLFAVRKDLN
;
A
#
# COMPACT_ATOMS: atom_id res chain seq x y z
N MET A 1 41.76 6.61 14.70
CA MET A 1 40.55 5.98 15.30
C MET A 1 39.24 6.27 14.53
N ALA A 2 39.10 7.34 13.76
CA ALA A 2 37.88 7.68 13.00
C ALA A 2 37.46 6.67 11.90
N GLY A 3 38.43 6.01 11.25
CA GLY A 3 38.11 5.06 10.15
C GLY A 3 37.39 3.79 10.58
N CYS A 4 37.66 3.30 11.80
CA CYS A 4 36.99 2.08 12.31
C CYS A 4 35.50 2.31 12.57
N SER A 5 35.10 3.51 13.03
CA SER A 5 33.70 3.86 13.31
C SER A 5 32.87 3.95 12.01
N VAL A 6 33.45 4.44 10.90
CA VAL A 6 32.74 4.54 9.62
C VAL A 6 32.48 3.16 9.02
N VAL A 7 33.44 2.26 9.08
CA VAL A 7 33.29 0.87 8.59
C VAL A 7 32.23 0.13 9.38
N VAL A 8 32.23 0.23 10.70
CA VAL A 8 31.22 -0.39 11.56
C VAL A 8 29.82 0.17 11.24
N LEU A 9 29.70 1.48 11.06
CA LEU A 9 28.41 2.11 10.70
C LEU A 9 27.90 1.62 9.34
N MET A 10 28.78 1.53 8.33
CA MET A 10 28.41 1.00 7.01
C MET A 10 27.97 -0.47 7.07
N LEU A 11 28.63 -1.30 7.88
CA LEU A 11 28.23 -2.70 8.08
C LEU A 11 26.85 -2.81 8.74
N ILE A 12 26.57 -1.96 9.74
CA ILE A 12 25.26 -1.91 10.39
C ILE A 12 24.17 -1.50 9.38
N PHE A 13 24.40 -0.46 8.57
CA PHE A 13 23.45 -0.05 7.53
C PHE A 13 23.25 -1.13 6.48
N ALA A 14 24.30 -1.80 6.03
CA ALA A 14 24.22 -2.90 5.07
C ALA A 14 23.43 -4.09 5.65
N ALA A 15 23.66 -4.45 6.89
CA ALA A 15 22.92 -5.51 7.58
C ALA A 15 21.45 -5.15 7.76
N LEU A 16 21.14 -3.92 8.17
CA LEU A 16 19.76 -3.42 8.26
C LEU A 16 19.06 -3.43 6.90
N ALA A 17 19.72 -2.95 5.85
CA ALA A 17 19.16 -2.95 4.50
C ALA A 17 18.91 -4.39 4.00
N ALA A 18 19.80 -5.33 4.27
CA ALA A 18 19.67 -6.74 3.89
C ALA A 18 18.45 -7.41 4.52
N VAL A 19 17.97 -6.94 5.67
CA VAL A 19 16.75 -7.44 6.33
C VAL A 19 15.52 -6.64 5.91
N VAL A 20 15.60 -5.32 5.96
CA VAL A 20 14.44 -4.43 5.72
C VAL A 20 13.97 -4.52 4.28
N VAL A 21 14.88 -4.54 3.29
CA VAL A 21 14.50 -4.57 1.87
C VAL A 21 13.70 -5.83 1.52
N PRO A 22 14.11 -7.07 1.86
CA PRO A 22 13.30 -8.25 1.61
C PRO A 22 11.95 -8.22 2.31
N VAL A 23 11.87 -7.74 3.56
CA VAL A 23 10.61 -7.63 4.31
C VAL A 23 9.65 -6.67 3.60
N VAL A 24 10.12 -5.51 3.15
CA VAL A 24 9.31 -4.54 2.40
C VAL A 24 8.85 -5.14 1.07
N VAL A 25 9.72 -5.80 0.33
CA VAL A 25 9.38 -6.45 -0.96
C VAL A 25 8.32 -7.52 -0.76
N LEU A 26 8.48 -8.38 0.24
CA LEU A 26 7.50 -9.43 0.58
C LEU A 26 6.16 -8.82 0.99
N TYR A 27 6.17 -7.73 1.77
CA TYR A 27 4.94 -7.03 2.15
C TYR A 27 4.24 -6.41 0.93
N VAL A 28 4.97 -5.76 0.04
CA VAL A 28 4.41 -5.16 -1.18
C VAL A 28 3.81 -6.25 -2.07
N ALA A 29 4.51 -7.37 -2.26
CA ALA A 29 4.02 -8.51 -3.03
C ALA A 29 2.75 -9.11 -2.39
N TYR A 30 2.75 -9.32 -1.07
CA TYR A 30 1.60 -9.76 -0.31
C TYR A 30 0.39 -8.83 -0.50
N ALA A 31 0.59 -7.53 -0.27
CA ALA A 31 -0.48 -6.55 -0.39
C ALA A 31 -1.04 -6.52 -1.81
N TYR A 32 -0.17 -6.52 -2.81
CA TYR A 32 -0.55 -6.52 -4.22
C TYR A 32 -1.35 -7.76 -4.61
N ILE A 33 -0.91 -8.96 -4.23
CA ILE A 33 -1.59 -10.21 -4.56
C ILE A 33 -2.99 -10.25 -3.96
N PHE A 34 -3.13 -9.97 -2.67
CA PHE A 34 -4.42 -10.05 -2.00
C PHE A 34 -5.41 -8.98 -2.47
N GLU A 35 -4.96 -7.74 -2.68
CA GLU A 35 -5.78 -6.67 -3.26
C GLU A 35 -6.19 -7.01 -4.70
N SER A 36 -5.29 -7.56 -5.52
CA SER A 36 -5.57 -7.96 -6.90
C SER A 36 -6.60 -9.08 -6.96
N LEU A 37 -6.48 -10.09 -6.11
CA LEU A 37 -7.45 -11.17 -5.99
C LEU A 37 -8.83 -10.68 -5.54
N PHE A 38 -8.87 -9.71 -4.62
CA PHE A 38 -10.12 -9.05 -4.24
C PHE A 38 -10.73 -8.31 -5.44
N CYS A 39 -9.97 -7.44 -6.10
CA CYS A 39 -10.44 -6.64 -7.22
C CYS A 39 -10.83 -7.48 -8.44
N ALA A 40 -10.08 -8.55 -8.73
CA ALA A 40 -10.37 -9.47 -9.84
C ALA A 40 -11.77 -10.10 -9.70
N ARG A 41 -12.19 -10.43 -8.46
CA ARG A 41 -13.51 -11.00 -8.21
C ARG A 41 -14.64 -9.98 -8.41
N GLN A 42 -14.36 -8.69 -8.16
CA GLN A 42 -15.36 -7.61 -8.28
C GLN A 42 -15.53 -7.10 -9.73
N CYS A 43 -14.81 -7.68 -10.69
CA CYS A 43 -14.78 -7.20 -12.07
C CYS A 43 -15.34 -8.23 -13.06
N ARG A 44 -16.04 -7.73 -14.10
CA ARG A 44 -16.42 -8.54 -15.26
C ARG A 44 -15.20 -9.16 -15.97
N ARG A 45 -14.07 -8.46 -15.95
CA ARG A 45 -12.79 -8.89 -16.55
C ARG A 45 -11.75 -9.02 -15.42
N PRO A 46 -11.51 -10.22 -14.89
CA PRO A 46 -10.61 -10.43 -13.76
C PRO A 46 -9.19 -9.90 -13.96
N ILE A 47 -8.70 -9.92 -15.21
CA ILE A 47 -7.36 -9.44 -15.56
C ILE A 47 -7.14 -7.96 -15.19
N LEU A 48 -8.18 -7.13 -15.20
CA LEU A 48 -8.08 -5.73 -14.79
C LEU A 48 -7.73 -5.55 -13.32
N GLY A 49 -8.09 -6.51 -12.46
CA GLY A 49 -7.71 -6.52 -11.04
C GLY A 49 -6.21 -6.67 -10.81
N TRP A 50 -5.47 -7.17 -11.81
CA TRP A 50 -4.02 -7.38 -11.74
C TRP A 50 -3.19 -6.19 -12.25
N ILE A 51 -3.82 -5.16 -12.81
CA ILE A 51 -3.13 -3.93 -13.21
C ILE A 51 -2.96 -3.04 -11.98
N PRO A 52 -1.72 -2.71 -11.52
CA PRO A 52 -1.46 -2.07 -10.24
C PRO A 52 -2.24 -0.76 -10.02
N VAL A 53 -2.25 0.11 -11.02
CA VAL A 53 -2.96 1.40 -10.95
C VAL A 53 -4.48 1.21 -11.02
N TRP A 54 -4.93 0.28 -11.87
CA TRP A 54 -6.35 0.00 -12.08
C TRP A 54 -6.98 -0.68 -10.86
N ASN A 55 -6.23 -1.53 -10.18
CA ASN A 55 -6.66 -2.19 -8.96
C ASN A 55 -7.04 -1.15 -7.87
N GLN A 56 -6.32 -0.05 -7.74
CA GLN A 56 -6.65 1.01 -6.77
C GLN A 56 -7.98 1.73 -7.12
N TYR A 57 -8.24 1.95 -8.40
CA TYR A 57 -9.54 2.46 -8.84
C TYR A 57 -10.67 1.48 -8.55
N LEU A 58 -10.44 0.19 -8.82
CA LEU A 58 -11.44 -0.86 -8.57
C LEU A 58 -11.78 -1.01 -7.09
N LEU A 59 -10.82 -0.81 -6.20
CA LEU A 59 -11.05 -0.81 -4.75
C LEU A 59 -12.05 0.29 -4.35
N GLY A 60 -11.85 1.51 -4.84
CA GLY A 60 -12.80 2.61 -4.63
C GLY A 60 -14.16 2.34 -5.26
N ARG A 61 -14.20 1.74 -6.46
CA ARG A 61 -15.44 1.36 -7.13
C ARG A 61 -16.22 0.29 -6.36
N ALA A 62 -15.54 -0.72 -5.82
CA ALA A 62 -16.17 -1.78 -5.01
C ALA A 62 -16.82 -1.21 -3.75
N ALA A 63 -16.25 -0.16 -3.15
CA ALA A 63 -16.85 0.56 -2.03
C ALA A 63 -18.01 1.51 -2.44
N GLY A 64 -18.30 1.67 -3.74
CA GLY A 64 -19.21 2.70 -4.24
C GLY A 64 -18.65 4.14 -4.14
N MET A 65 -17.35 4.29 -3.91
CA MET A 65 -16.64 5.57 -3.69
C MET A 65 -15.65 5.83 -4.83
N LYS A 66 -16.13 5.95 -6.07
CA LYS A 66 -15.31 6.10 -7.28
C LYS A 66 -14.29 7.25 -7.19
N GLN A 67 -14.68 8.39 -6.59
CA GLN A 67 -13.82 9.56 -6.42
C GLN A 67 -12.60 9.23 -5.55
N LEU A 68 -12.78 8.49 -4.46
CA LEU A 68 -11.66 8.06 -3.62
C LEU A 68 -10.77 7.04 -4.33
N GLY A 69 -11.34 6.19 -5.20
CA GLY A 69 -10.55 5.32 -6.07
C GLY A 69 -9.67 6.11 -7.03
N ILE A 70 -10.18 7.19 -7.64
CA ILE A 70 -9.39 8.10 -8.49
C ILE A 70 -8.31 8.81 -7.65
N ALA A 71 -8.66 9.30 -6.47
CA ALA A 71 -7.70 9.94 -5.57
C ALA A 71 -6.56 8.99 -5.17
N LEU A 72 -6.86 7.70 -4.94
CA LEU A 72 -5.84 6.67 -4.72
C LEU A 72 -4.92 6.51 -5.93
N VAL A 73 -5.46 6.42 -7.13
CA VAL A 73 -4.68 6.31 -8.39
C VAL A 73 -3.72 7.49 -8.50
N VAL A 74 -4.22 8.72 -8.35
CA VAL A 74 -3.40 9.95 -8.44
C VAL A 74 -2.30 9.93 -7.38
N ASN A 75 -2.62 9.50 -6.15
CA ASN A 75 -1.66 9.40 -5.06
C ASN A 75 -0.56 8.36 -5.36
N TYR A 76 -0.91 7.18 -5.89
CA TYR A 76 0.09 6.19 -6.28
C TYR A 76 0.98 6.65 -7.43
N LEU A 77 0.43 7.38 -8.40
CA LEU A 77 1.23 8.00 -9.46
C LEU A 77 2.18 9.06 -8.89
N ALA A 78 1.74 9.86 -7.92
CA ALA A 78 2.59 10.81 -7.24
C ALA A 78 3.75 10.12 -6.49
N ILE A 79 3.48 9.01 -5.78
CA ILE A 79 4.52 8.20 -5.13
C ILE A 79 5.54 7.70 -6.17
N LEU A 80 5.06 7.19 -7.30
CA LEU A 80 5.93 6.69 -8.37
C LEU A 80 6.82 7.78 -8.95
N ILE A 81 6.26 8.97 -9.22
CA ILE A 81 7.01 10.14 -9.70
C ILE A 81 8.07 10.55 -8.67
N CYS A 82 7.70 10.64 -7.39
CA CYS A 82 8.65 10.95 -6.32
C CYS A 82 9.76 9.90 -6.20
N ALA A 83 9.44 8.61 -6.37
CA ALA A 83 10.42 7.53 -6.33
C ALA A 83 11.41 7.60 -7.49
N VAL A 84 10.93 7.91 -8.69
CA VAL A 84 11.79 8.12 -9.87
C VAL A 84 12.67 9.34 -9.66
N GLN A 85 12.13 10.47 -9.22
CA GLN A 85 12.91 11.68 -8.93
C GLN A 85 13.95 11.42 -7.84
N TRP A 86 13.61 10.68 -6.79
CA TRP A 86 14.54 10.33 -5.73
C TRP A 86 15.71 9.48 -6.24
N GLY A 87 15.43 8.51 -7.13
CA GLY A 87 16.48 7.74 -7.80
C GLY A 87 17.44 8.62 -8.60
N TRP A 88 16.94 9.61 -9.33
CA TRP A 88 17.74 10.58 -10.05
C TRP A 88 18.58 11.48 -9.11
N MET A 89 17.97 11.98 -8.02
CA MET A 89 18.64 12.84 -7.04
C MET A 89 19.74 12.09 -6.28
N LEU A 90 19.55 10.81 -5.95
CA LEU A 90 20.61 9.97 -5.39
C LEU A 90 21.82 9.85 -6.32
N HIS A 91 21.59 9.81 -7.63
CA HIS A 91 22.66 9.76 -8.63
C HIS A 91 23.45 11.07 -8.68
N LEU A 92 22.82 12.20 -8.35
CA LEU A 92 23.43 13.53 -8.29
C LEU A 92 24.01 13.87 -6.89
N GLY A 93 23.87 12.96 -5.90
CA GLY A 93 24.38 13.16 -4.55
C GLY A 93 23.53 14.09 -3.67
N GLU A 94 22.35 14.50 -4.14
CA GLU A 94 21.43 15.32 -3.35
C GLU A 94 20.36 14.49 -2.66
N PRO A 95 20.08 14.71 -1.35
CA PRO A 95 19.00 14.02 -0.66
C PRO A 95 17.65 14.54 -1.19
N GLY A 96 17.03 13.79 -2.08
CA GLY A 96 15.66 14.06 -2.52
C GLY A 96 14.68 14.08 -1.35
N SER A 97 13.54 14.70 -1.55
CA SER A 97 12.52 14.89 -0.51
C SER A 97 11.79 13.58 -0.18
N VAL A 98 12.44 12.71 0.59
CA VAL A 98 11.84 11.47 1.14
C VAL A 98 10.53 11.77 1.88
N TRP A 99 10.42 12.94 2.48
CA TRP A 99 9.23 13.39 3.20
C TRP A 99 7.95 13.42 2.35
N TRP A 100 8.04 13.76 1.06
CA TRP A 100 6.89 13.71 0.16
C TRP A 100 6.42 12.28 -0.07
N MET A 101 7.34 11.33 -0.21
CA MET A 101 7.00 9.91 -0.34
C MET A 101 6.30 9.41 0.92
N VAL A 102 6.80 9.78 2.11
CA VAL A 102 6.19 9.43 3.40
C VAL A 102 4.79 10.04 3.50
N ALA A 103 4.61 11.32 3.14
CA ALA A 103 3.32 12.00 3.18
C ALA A 103 2.30 11.33 2.24
N PHE A 104 2.69 11.01 0.99
CA PHE A 104 1.81 10.33 0.04
C PHE A 104 1.51 8.89 0.48
N ALA A 105 2.47 8.16 1.06
CA ALA A 105 2.24 6.82 1.60
C ALA A 105 1.26 6.85 2.78
N ALA A 106 1.40 7.81 3.69
CA ALA A 106 0.46 8.01 4.79
C ALA A 106 -0.94 8.34 4.27
N MET A 107 -1.06 9.23 3.28
CA MET A 107 -2.33 9.56 2.63
C MET A 107 -2.96 8.33 1.95
N ALA A 108 -2.18 7.53 1.22
CA ALA A 108 -2.65 6.28 0.61
C ALA A 108 -3.23 5.34 1.66
N THR A 109 -2.54 5.19 2.80
CA THR A 109 -2.99 4.33 3.91
C THR A 109 -4.32 4.82 4.47
N VAL A 110 -4.47 6.11 4.73
CA VAL A 110 -5.73 6.70 5.22
C VAL A 110 -6.86 6.50 4.22
N LEU A 111 -6.64 6.79 2.94
CA LEU A 111 -7.64 6.58 1.89
C LEU A 111 -8.07 5.12 1.79
N LYS A 112 -7.13 4.18 1.85
CA LYS A 112 -7.43 2.74 1.86
C LYS A 112 -8.24 2.33 3.08
N LEU A 113 -7.93 2.84 4.27
CA LEU A 113 -8.69 2.55 5.49
C LEU A 113 -10.13 3.05 5.40
N VAL A 114 -10.35 4.25 4.82
CA VAL A 114 -11.70 4.81 4.60
C VAL A 114 -12.50 3.94 3.63
N ILE A 115 -11.89 3.55 2.51
CA ILE A 115 -12.51 2.68 1.51
C ILE A 115 -12.82 1.30 2.11
N ALA A 116 -11.86 0.70 2.81
CA ALA A 116 -12.03 -0.61 3.44
C ALA A 116 -13.13 -0.61 4.50
N ARG A 117 -13.25 0.46 5.30
CA ARG A 117 -14.37 0.63 6.24
C ARG A 117 -15.72 0.51 5.55
N LYS A 118 -15.87 1.13 4.38
CA LYS A 118 -17.11 1.06 3.61
C LYS A 118 -17.38 -0.35 3.08
N ILE A 119 -16.33 -1.00 2.54
CA ILE A 119 -16.39 -2.38 2.07
C ILE A 119 -16.83 -3.32 3.20
N TYR A 120 -16.19 -3.22 4.39
CA TYR A 120 -16.55 -4.07 5.53
C TYR A 120 -17.98 -3.87 5.99
N ARG A 121 -18.48 -2.63 5.98
CA ARG A 121 -19.88 -2.34 6.31
C ARG A 121 -20.87 -2.94 5.32
N GLN A 122 -20.50 -3.02 4.05
CA GLN A 122 -21.34 -3.63 3.01
C GLN A 122 -21.29 -5.15 3.07
N ALA A 123 -20.12 -5.74 3.29
CA ALA A 123 -19.91 -7.17 3.31
C ALA A 123 -20.41 -7.84 4.60
N ARG A 124 -20.17 -7.20 5.75
CA ARG A 124 -20.49 -7.75 7.08
C ARG A 124 -20.96 -6.66 8.04
N PRO A 125 -22.25 -6.25 7.96
CA PRO A 125 -22.79 -5.15 8.77
C PRO A 125 -22.66 -5.38 10.28
N ASP A 126 -22.72 -6.63 10.76
CA ASP A 126 -22.66 -6.95 12.19
C ASP A 126 -21.24 -6.95 12.76
N SER A 127 -20.23 -7.24 11.95
CA SER A 127 -18.84 -7.42 12.42
C SER A 127 -17.83 -6.43 11.83
N TRP A 128 -18.26 -5.49 11.00
CA TRP A 128 -17.37 -4.55 10.30
C TRP A 128 -16.42 -3.78 11.22
N LYS A 129 -16.86 -3.46 12.46
CA LYS A 129 -16.03 -2.73 13.44
C LYS A 129 -14.77 -3.50 13.80
N LYS A 130 -14.87 -4.85 13.97
CA LYS A 130 -13.74 -5.72 14.29
C LYS A 130 -12.71 -5.71 13.15
N PHE A 131 -13.17 -5.86 11.89
CA PHE A 131 -12.32 -5.82 10.71
C PHE A 131 -11.64 -4.45 10.53
N HIS A 132 -12.41 -3.38 10.71
CA HIS A 132 -11.87 -2.03 10.61
C HIS A 132 -10.84 -1.75 11.69
N LEU A 133 -11.14 -2.12 12.96
CA LEU A 133 -10.23 -1.94 14.09
C LEU A 133 -8.93 -2.72 13.88
N ALA A 134 -9.00 -3.97 13.41
CA ALA A 134 -7.83 -4.76 13.07
C ALA A 134 -6.97 -4.09 11.99
N GLY A 135 -7.61 -3.52 10.95
CA GLY A 135 -6.92 -2.77 9.90
C GLY A 135 -6.22 -1.51 10.44
N VAL A 136 -6.87 -0.78 11.36
CA VAL A 136 -6.30 0.43 11.99
C VAL A 136 -5.16 0.07 12.92
N LEU A 137 -5.34 -0.91 13.82
CA LEU A 137 -4.33 -1.33 14.79
C LEU A 137 -3.05 -1.85 14.13
N THR A 138 -3.18 -2.46 12.96
CA THR A 138 -2.03 -2.93 12.17
C THR A 138 -1.49 -1.88 11.21
N LEU A 139 -1.91 -0.61 11.31
CA LEU A 139 -1.55 0.48 10.39
C LEU A 139 -1.76 0.10 8.91
N GLY A 140 -2.80 -0.68 8.64
CA GLY A 140 -3.14 -1.14 7.28
C GLY A 140 -2.41 -2.41 6.82
N ILE A 141 -1.48 -2.97 7.59
CA ILE A 141 -0.72 -4.17 7.19
C ILE A 141 -1.64 -5.38 6.99
N ALA A 142 -2.62 -5.59 7.87
CA ALA A 142 -3.59 -6.69 7.75
C ALA A 142 -4.69 -6.42 6.71
N GLN A 143 -4.85 -5.19 6.23
CA GLN A 143 -5.97 -4.78 5.37
C GLN A 143 -6.11 -5.62 4.10
N PRO A 144 -5.05 -5.96 3.34
CA PRO A 144 -5.18 -6.78 2.14
C PRO A 144 -5.78 -8.16 2.43
N ALA A 145 -5.34 -8.84 3.50
CA ALA A 145 -5.91 -10.13 3.91
C ALA A 145 -7.36 -10.00 4.38
N LEU A 146 -7.70 -8.95 5.11
CA LEU A 146 -9.05 -8.69 5.57
C LEU A 146 -10.01 -8.41 4.40
N LEU A 147 -9.58 -7.65 3.39
CA LEU A 147 -10.34 -7.45 2.15
C LEU A 147 -10.54 -8.77 1.41
N PHE A 148 -9.49 -9.58 1.31
CA PHE A 148 -9.58 -10.90 0.70
C PHE A 148 -10.55 -11.82 1.46
N ALA A 149 -10.58 -11.77 2.78
CA ALA A 149 -11.49 -12.57 3.61
C ALA A 149 -12.95 -12.23 3.35
N VAL A 150 -13.30 -10.96 3.13
CA VAL A 150 -14.70 -10.51 2.89
C VAL A 150 -15.09 -10.51 1.41
N ARG A 151 -14.22 -10.94 0.49
CA ARG A 151 -14.46 -10.88 -0.96
C ARG A 151 -15.66 -11.70 -1.44
N LYS A 152 -16.07 -12.71 -0.67
CA LYS A 152 -17.22 -13.58 -1.01
C LYS A 152 -18.55 -12.99 -0.54
N ASP A 153 -18.51 -12.08 0.41
CA ASP A 153 -19.69 -11.53 1.09
C ASP A 153 -20.21 -10.25 0.38
N LEU A 154 -19.50 -9.78 -0.65
CA LEU A 154 -19.89 -8.68 -1.52
C LEU A 154 -20.56 -9.27 -2.78
N ASN A 155 -21.88 -9.34 -2.80
CA ASN A 155 -22.71 -9.69 -3.96
C ASN A 155 -23.48 -8.47 -4.44
#